data_5d04c88a1bec39221b06eeb391315f38
#
_entry.id   5d04c88a1bec39221b06eeb391315f38
#
_cell.length_a   1.000
_cell.length_b   1.000
_cell.length_c   1.000
_cell.angle_alpha   90.00
_cell.angle_beta   90.00
_cell.angle_gamma   90.00
#
_symmetry.space_group_name_H-M   'P 1'
#
loop_
_entity.id
_entity.type
_entity.pdbx_description
1 polymer ?
#
loop_
_entity_poly.entity_id
_entity_poly.type
_entity_poly.pdbx_seq_one_letter_code
_entity_poly.pdbx_strand_id
1 'polypeptide(L)'
;MAAAPELFLRPGDWYFGQGDLRIRTILGSCVSFVFWHPQRRLGGMTHALLPTRQRAAPGAPADGHYVDESLQLMLGAIARHGGDLPGYQVHLYGGGNMFPQLLRGRVRNIGDVNVEAALAQLAKAGIHSVRTHVRGAGHRKLSLDLVDGRVLMQQVELPYVPPLTRLTP
;
A
#
# COMPACT_ATOMS: atom_id res chain seq x y z
N MET A 1 12.59 16.53 -23.11
CA MET A 1 11.30 15.93 -22.75
C MET A 1 11.01 16.29 -21.30
N ALA A 2 9.85 16.82 -21.03
CA ALA A 2 9.44 17.08 -19.64
C ALA A 2 9.24 15.74 -18.91
N ALA A 3 9.65 15.67 -17.65
CA ALA A 3 9.35 14.51 -16.82
C ALA A 3 7.82 14.40 -16.63
N ALA A 4 7.29 13.16 -16.60
CA ALA A 4 5.89 12.93 -16.30
C ALA A 4 5.51 13.61 -14.97
N PRO A 5 4.34 14.23 -14.86
CA PRO A 5 3.87 14.77 -13.59
C PRO A 5 3.81 13.68 -12.53
N GLU A 6 4.14 14.05 -11.30
CA GLU A 6 4.18 13.11 -10.17
C GLU A 6 3.12 13.47 -9.13
N LEU A 7 2.45 12.44 -8.63
CA LEU A 7 1.53 12.50 -7.49
C LEU A 7 2.10 11.70 -6.33
N PHE A 8 2.38 12.35 -5.21
CA PHE A 8 2.83 11.66 -4.01
C PHE A 8 1.65 11.37 -3.07
N LEU A 9 1.45 10.09 -2.74
CA LEU A 9 0.43 9.67 -1.77
C LEU A 9 0.99 9.68 -0.35
N ARG A 10 0.35 10.46 0.51
CA ARG A 10 0.55 10.42 1.96
C ARG A 10 -0.34 9.34 2.58
N PRO A 11 -0.13 8.94 3.86
CA PRO A 11 -1.04 8.04 4.54
C PRO A 11 -2.50 8.49 4.43
N GLY A 12 -3.38 7.58 3.99
CA GLY A 12 -4.79 7.82 3.72
C GLY A 12 -5.12 8.27 2.31
N ASP A 13 -4.12 8.75 1.55
CA ASP A 13 -4.33 9.14 0.17
C ASP A 13 -4.48 7.91 -0.73
N TRP A 14 -5.20 8.07 -1.80
CA TRP A 14 -5.32 7.09 -2.87
C TRP A 14 -5.62 7.79 -4.20
N TYR A 15 -5.33 7.10 -5.29
CA TYR A 15 -5.62 7.59 -6.63
C TYR A 15 -6.01 6.44 -7.54
N PHE A 16 -6.97 6.68 -8.44
CA PHE A 16 -7.31 5.79 -9.54
C PHE A 16 -7.64 6.62 -10.77
N GLY A 17 -7.04 6.28 -11.92
CA GLY A 17 -7.26 6.99 -13.17
C GLY A 17 -6.36 6.50 -14.29
N GLN A 18 -6.20 7.36 -15.28
CA GLN A 18 -5.37 7.15 -16.47
C GLN A 18 -4.62 8.42 -16.83
N GLY A 19 -3.69 8.32 -17.76
CA GLY A 19 -2.98 9.47 -18.32
C GLY A 19 -1.48 9.43 -18.04
N ASP A 20 -0.80 10.51 -18.39
CA ASP A 20 0.63 10.67 -18.15
C ASP A 20 0.86 11.14 -16.72
N LEU A 21 0.87 10.19 -15.79
CA LEU A 21 1.04 10.47 -14.36
C LEU A 21 1.85 9.34 -13.72
N ARG A 22 2.80 9.71 -12.89
CA ARG A 22 3.51 8.79 -12.00
C ARG A 22 3.03 8.97 -10.56
N ILE A 23 2.48 7.90 -9.98
CA ILE A 23 2.06 7.89 -8.58
C ILE A 23 3.21 7.35 -7.74
N ARG A 24 3.52 8.00 -6.63
CA ARG A 24 4.63 7.63 -5.74
C ARG A 24 4.19 7.59 -4.30
N THR A 25 4.85 6.74 -3.52
CA THR A 25 4.69 6.72 -2.06
C THR A 25 5.90 6.10 -1.37
N ILE A 26 5.95 6.23 -0.03
CA ILE A 26 6.93 5.57 0.84
C ILE A 26 6.15 4.80 1.90
N LEU A 27 6.40 3.51 2.00
CA LEU A 27 5.71 2.59 2.90
C LEU A 27 6.69 2.04 3.93
N GLY A 28 6.46 2.32 5.21
CA GLY A 28 7.04 1.57 6.32
C GLY A 28 6.14 0.38 6.68
N SER A 29 5.45 0.47 7.81
CA SER A 29 4.43 -0.50 8.23
C SER A 29 3.12 -0.42 7.43
N CYS A 30 2.90 0.66 6.69
CA CYS A 30 1.75 0.85 5.81
C CYS A 30 1.76 -0.13 4.65
N VAL A 31 0.59 -0.33 4.04
CA VAL A 31 0.43 -1.15 2.83
C VAL A 31 -0.20 -0.36 1.69
N SER A 32 0.11 -0.78 0.47
CA SER A 32 -0.46 -0.22 -0.75
C SER A 32 -1.01 -1.33 -1.62
N PHE A 33 -2.27 -1.20 -2.02
CA PHE A 33 -2.83 -1.92 -3.15
C PHE A 33 -2.45 -1.18 -4.43
N VAL A 34 -1.97 -1.92 -5.42
CA VAL A 34 -1.70 -1.40 -6.77
C VAL A 34 -2.53 -2.19 -7.76
N PHE A 35 -3.33 -1.49 -8.54
CA PHE A 35 -4.16 -2.05 -9.60
C PHE A 35 -3.76 -1.46 -10.94
N TRP A 36 -3.61 -2.32 -11.96
CA TRP A 36 -3.31 -1.91 -13.32
C TRP A 36 -4.04 -2.77 -14.35
N HIS A 37 -4.75 -2.12 -15.27
CA HIS A 37 -5.41 -2.78 -16.40
C HIS A 37 -4.67 -2.45 -17.70
N PRO A 38 -3.90 -3.40 -18.29
CA PRO A 38 -2.99 -3.10 -19.40
C PRO A 38 -3.70 -2.64 -20.69
N GLN A 39 -4.84 -3.25 -21.05
CA GLN A 39 -5.55 -2.86 -22.26
C GLN A 39 -6.26 -1.50 -22.12
N ARG A 40 -6.75 -1.18 -20.95
CA ARG A 40 -7.47 0.08 -20.70
C ARG A 40 -6.57 1.21 -20.25
N ARG A 41 -5.33 0.90 -19.88
CA ARG A 41 -4.37 1.84 -19.28
C ARG A 41 -4.97 2.61 -18.12
N LEU A 42 -5.68 1.89 -17.26
CA LEU A 42 -6.30 2.37 -16.03
C LEU A 42 -5.61 1.74 -14.85
N GLY A 43 -5.38 2.51 -13.82
CA GLY A 43 -4.79 1.97 -12.61
C GLY A 43 -4.75 2.95 -11.45
N GLY A 44 -4.24 2.46 -10.33
CA GLY A 44 -4.15 3.28 -9.15
C GLY A 44 -3.41 2.62 -8.01
N MET A 45 -3.20 3.41 -6.98
CA MET A 45 -2.52 3.03 -5.75
C MET A 45 -3.25 3.58 -4.54
N THR A 46 -3.09 2.88 -3.42
CA THR A 46 -3.54 3.32 -2.09
C THR A 46 -2.37 3.48 -1.14
N HIS A 47 -2.56 4.16 -0.02
CA HIS A 47 -1.62 4.20 1.10
C HIS A 47 -2.39 4.06 2.41
N ALA A 48 -2.54 2.83 2.90
CA ALA A 48 -3.28 2.52 4.11
C ALA A 48 -2.36 2.32 5.31
N LEU A 49 -2.76 2.85 6.46
CA LEU A 49 -1.96 2.95 7.68
C LEU A 49 -2.32 1.91 8.73
N LEU A 50 -3.61 1.57 8.84
CA LEU A 50 -4.19 0.72 9.88
C LEU A 50 -5.11 -0.35 9.28
N PRO A 51 -5.28 -1.51 9.91
CA PRO A 51 -6.02 -2.62 9.32
C PRO A 51 -7.51 -2.32 9.13
N THR A 52 -8.15 -1.75 10.14
CA THR A 52 -9.58 -1.44 10.11
C THR A 52 -9.92 -0.33 11.10
N ARG A 53 -10.99 0.39 10.87
CA ARG A 53 -11.52 1.42 11.77
C ARG A 53 -12.35 0.75 12.86
N GLN A 54 -12.05 1.03 14.12
CA GLN A 54 -12.79 0.43 15.24
C GLN A 54 -14.24 0.91 15.32
N ARG A 55 -14.47 2.20 15.04
CA ARG A 55 -15.81 2.80 15.04
C ARG A 55 -15.89 3.86 13.96
N ALA A 56 -16.88 3.72 13.07
CA ALA A 56 -17.29 4.76 12.15
C ALA A 56 -18.67 5.27 12.54
N ALA A 57 -18.91 6.57 12.39
CA ALA A 57 -20.27 7.11 12.51
C ALA A 57 -21.18 6.48 11.43
N PRO A 58 -22.46 6.23 11.70
CA PRO A 58 -23.38 5.77 10.68
C PRO A 58 -23.34 6.67 9.45
N GLY A 59 -23.15 6.09 8.25
CA GLY A 59 -23.08 6.84 7.00
C GLY A 59 -21.75 7.58 6.76
N ALA A 60 -20.72 7.38 7.59
CA ALA A 60 -19.41 7.96 7.35
C ALA A 60 -18.82 7.47 6.02
N PRO A 61 -18.21 8.35 5.21
CA PRO A 61 -17.54 7.94 3.99
C PRO A 61 -16.36 7.01 4.30
N ALA A 62 -16.02 6.16 3.33
CA ALA A 62 -14.83 5.31 3.41
C ALA A 62 -13.56 6.16 3.51
N ASP A 63 -12.65 5.71 4.36
CA ASP A 63 -11.41 6.42 4.70
C ASP A 63 -10.19 5.61 4.27
N GLY A 64 -9.39 6.17 3.37
CA GLY A 64 -8.18 5.52 2.83
C GLY A 64 -7.08 5.23 3.85
N HIS A 65 -7.17 5.70 5.08
CA HIS A 65 -6.24 5.34 6.15
C HIS A 65 -6.37 3.87 6.57
N TYR A 66 -7.53 3.25 6.32
CA TYR A 66 -7.81 1.87 6.73
C TYR A 66 -7.72 0.92 5.55
N VAL A 67 -7.06 -0.23 5.77
CA VAL A 67 -6.78 -1.22 4.72
C VAL A 67 -8.07 -1.70 4.04
N ASP A 68 -9.07 -2.11 4.82
CA ASP A 68 -10.36 -2.57 4.31
C ASP A 68 -11.09 -1.48 3.51
N GLU A 69 -11.13 -0.26 4.03
CA GLU A 69 -11.80 0.86 3.38
C GLU A 69 -11.03 1.39 2.17
N SER A 70 -9.70 1.36 2.19
CA SER A 70 -8.88 1.75 1.04
C SER A 70 -9.09 0.81 -0.16
N LEU A 71 -9.24 -0.49 0.09
CA LEU A 71 -9.61 -1.44 -0.96
C LEU A 71 -11.03 -1.18 -1.47
N GLN A 72 -11.98 -0.89 -0.58
CA GLN A 72 -13.34 -0.52 -0.96
C GLN A 72 -13.38 0.70 -1.88
N LEU A 73 -12.59 1.75 -1.57
CA LEU A 73 -12.45 2.94 -2.41
C LEU A 73 -11.92 2.60 -3.80
N MET A 74 -10.88 1.76 -3.87
CA MET A 74 -10.29 1.30 -5.13
C MET A 74 -11.28 0.48 -5.96
N LEU A 75 -11.95 -0.50 -5.37
CA LEU A 75 -12.94 -1.33 -6.06
C LEU A 75 -14.15 -0.50 -6.53
N GLY A 76 -14.58 0.48 -5.75
CA GLY A 76 -15.62 1.43 -6.14
C GLY A 76 -15.21 2.28 -7.34
N ALA A 77 -13.96 2.71 -7.41
CA ALA A 77 -13.43 3.45 -8.58
C ALA A 77 -13.38 2.56 -9.82
N ILE A 78 -12.91 1.31 -9.69
CA ILE A 78 -12.91 0.33 -10.79
C ILE A 78 -14.34 0.12 -11.32
N ALA A 79 -15.33 -0.09 -10.45
CA ALA A 79 -16.72 -0.28 -10.85
C ALA A 79 -17.28 0.94 -11.61
N ARG A 80 -16.96 2.14 -11.17
CA ARG A 80 -17.41 3.39 -11.84
C ARG A 80 -16.80 3.59 -13.21
N HIS A 81 -15.58 3.07 -13.45
CA HIS A 81 -14.91 3.15 -14.75
C HIS A 81 -15.28 2.01 -15.70
N GLY A 82 -16.18 1.09 -15.29
CA GLY A 82 -16.73 0.04 -16.12
C GLY A 82 -15.73 -1.04 -16.53
N GLY A 83 -14.75 -1.35 -15.68
CA GLY A 83 -13.78 -2.42 -15.89
C GLY A 83 -14.16 -3.70 -15.16
N ASP A 84 -13.81 -4.83 -15.77
CA ASP A 84 -13.92 -6.13 -15.12
C ASP A 84 -12.70 -6.38 -14.23
N LEU A 85 -12.93 -6.76 -12.99
CA LEU A 85 -11.89 -6.99 -12.01
C LEU A 85 -10.81 -8.00 -12.48
N PRO A 86 -11.15 -9.12 -13.16
CA PRO A 86 -10.15 -10.06 -13.69
C PRO A 86 -9.16 -9.47 -14.70
N GLY A 87 -9.48 -8.35 -15.34
CA GLY A 87 -8.58 -7.66 -16.26
C GLY A 87 -7.44 -6.88 -15.58
N TYR A 88 -7.50 -6.72 -14.26
CA TYR A 88 -6.49 -6.00 -13.50
C TYR A 88 -5.37 -6.91 -13.02
N GLN A 89 -4.15 -6.43 -13.17
CA GLN A 89 -3.00 -6.93 -12.43
C GLN A 89 -3.04 -6.30 -11.03
N VAL A 90 -2.98 -7.14 -10.01
CA VAL A 90 -3.09 -6.69 -8.62
C VAL A 90 -1.81 -6.99 -7.86
N HIS A 91 -1.29 -5.98 -7.19
CA HIS A 91 -0.10 -6.10 -6.37
C HIS A 91 -0.38 -5.57 -4.96
N LEU A 92 0.32 -6.12 -3.98
CA LEU A 92 0.33 -5.66 -2.59
C LEU A 92 1.77 -5.40 -2.13
N TYR A 93 2.02 -4.21 -1.64
CA TYR A 93 3.33 -3.78 -1.16
C TYR A 93 3.25 -3.26 0.27
N GLY A 94 4.36 -3.37 1.02
CA GLY A 94 4.51 -2.72 2.31
C GLY A 94 4.50 -3.67 3.50
N GLY A 95 3.99 -3.19 4.62
CA GLY A 95 3.93 -3.94 5.86
C GLY A 95 5.31 -4.26 6.43
N GLY A 96 6.27 -3.35 6.28
CA GLY A 96 7.62 -3.49 6.79
C GLY A 96 7.67 -3.36 8.31
N ASN A 97 8.66 -4.01 8.91
CA ASN A 97 9.03 -3.78 10.30
C ASN A 97 10.08 -2.66 10.35
N MET A 98 9.66 -1.49 10.83
CA MET A 98 10.54 -0.32 10.94
C MET A 98 11.53 -0.43 12.10
N PHE A 99 11.24 -1.26 13.09
CA PHE A 99 12.03 -1.38 14.32
C PHE A 99 12.25 -2.85 14.70
N PRO A 100 12.92 -3.67 13.85
CA PRO A 100 13.05 -5.11 14.08
C PRO A 100 13.79 -5.45 15.37
N GLN A 101 14.59 -4.53 15.89
CA GLN A 101 15.36 -4.73 17.11
C GLN A 101 14.55 -4.50 18.39
N LEU A 102 13.48 -3.69 18.33
CA LEU A 102 12.63 -3.37 19.47
C LEU A 102 11.55 -4.43 19.71
N LEU A 103 11.17 -5.16 18.66
CA LEU A 103 10.07 -6.12 18.68
C LEU A 103 10.60 -7.57 18.71
N ARG A 104 11.49 -7.87 19.64
CA ARG A 104 11.97 -9.24 19.84
C ARG A 104 10.88 -10.10 20.49
N GLY A 105 10.26 -10.96 19.70
CA GLY A 105 9.74 -12.27 20.11
C GLY A 105 8.27 -12.41 20.46
N ARG A 106 7.45 -11.42 20.80
CA ARG A 106 6.05 -11.66 21.23
C ARG A 106 5.01 -10.63 20.78
N VAL A 107 5.40 -9.51 20.22
CA VAL A 107 4.47 -8.48 19.78
C VAL A 107 4.42 -8.51 18.27
N ARG A 108 3.22 -8.76 17.71
CA ARG A 108 2.99 -8.63 16.27
C ARG A 108 3.19 -7.16 15.90
N ASN A 109 4.06 -6.90 14.92
CA ASN A 109 4.22 -5.55 14.43
C ASN A 109 3.01 -5.14 13.57
N ILE A 110 2.72 -3.85 13.52
CA ILE A 110 1.58 -3.32 12.77
C ILE A 110 1.67 -3.62 11.27
N GLY A 111 2.89 -3.73 10.73
CA GLY A 111 3.10 -4.12 9.33
C GLY A 111 2.54 -5.50 9.01
N ASP A 112 2.77 -6.50 9.87
CA ASP A 112 2.21 -7.84 9.70
C ASP A 112 0.68 -7.83 9.80
N VAL A 113 0.13 -7.08 10.75
CA VAL A 113 -1.32 -6.95 10.92
C VAL A 113 -1.96 -6.31 9.67
N ASN A 114 -1.34 -5.27 9.12
CA ASN A 114 -1.80 -4.63 7.88
C ASN A 114 -1.75 -5.57 6.68
N VAL A 115 -0.69 -6.37 6.54
CA VAL A 115 -0.56 -7.36 5.45
C VAL A 115 -1.64 -8.44 5.55
N GLU A 116 -1.87 -8.99 6.74
CA GLU A 116 -2.92 -9.99 6.95
C GLU A 116 -4.30 -9.44 6.64
N ALA A 117 -4.61 -8.22 7.10
CA ALA A 117 -5.85 -7.55 6.78
C ALA A 117 -6.01 -7.36 5.26
N ALA A 118 -4.94 -6.92 4.57
CA ALA A 118 -4.96 -6.71 3.12
C ALA A 118 -5.22 -8.01 2.35
N LEU A 119 -4.51 -9.09 2.69
CA LEU A 119 -4.70 -10.39 2.05
C LEU A 119 -6.10 -10.96 2.29
N ALA A 120 -6.63 -10.81 3.51
CA ALA A 120 -7.99 -11.23 3.84
C ALA A 120 -9.05 -10.45 3.04
N GLN A 121 -8.88 -9.14 2.89
CA GLN A 121 -9.81 -8.30 2.11
C GLN A 121 -9.75 -8.61 0.61
N LEU A 122 -8.55 -8.86 0.06
CA LEU A 122 -8.40 -9.28 -1.34
C LEU A 122 -9.10 -10.64 -1.58
N ALA A 123 -8.90 -11.60 -0.71
CA ALA A 123 -9.56 -12.92 -0.80
C ALA A 123 -11.08 -12.79 -0.71
N LYS A 124 -11.60 -11.96 0.21
CA LYS A 124 -13.03 -11.67 0.35
C LYS A 124 -13.62 -11.04 -0.92
N ALA A 125 -12.84 -10.22 -1.63
CA ALA A 125 -13.23 -9.62 -2.91
C ALA A 125 -13.09 -10.58 -4.10
N GLY A 126 -12.67 -11.83 -3.89
CA GLY A 126 -12.46 -12.82 -4.95
C GLY A 126 -11.16 -12.61 -5.73
N ILE A 127 -10.22 -11.82 -5.21
CA ILE A 127 -8.94 -11.53 -5.85
C ILE A 127 -7.89 -12.48 -5.29
N HIS A 128 -7.59 -13.54 -6.03
CA HIS A 128 -6.66 -14.60 -5.60
C HIS A 128 -5.30 -14.56 -6.31
N SER A 129 -5.21 -13.89 -7.46
CA SER A 129 -3.96 -13.69 -8.18
C SER A 129 -3.36 -12.33 -7.83
N VAL A 130 -2.51 -12.33 -6.83
CA VAL A 130 -1.88 -11.11 -6.30
C VAL A 130 -0.36 -11.28 -6.25
N ARG A 131 0.37 -10.34 -6.82
CA ARG A 131 1.82 -10.24 -6.62
C ARG A 131 2.10 -9.50 -5.33
N THR A 132 2.96 -10.05 -4.48
CA THR A 132 3.25 -9.46 -3.17
C THR A 132 4.72 -9.16 -3.00
N HIS A 133 5.02 -8.01 -2.39
CA HIS A 133 6.31 -7.72 -1.81
C HIS A 133 6.07 -7.04 -0.46
N VAL A 134 5.97 -7.86 0.56
CA VAL A 134 5.47 -7.46 1.89
C VAL A 134 6.38 -7.95 3.01
N ARG A 135 6.23 -7.33 4.17
CA ARG A 135 6.99 -7.64 5.38
C ARG A 135 8.50 -7.31 5.24
N GLY A 136 9.33 -7.89 6.07
CA GLY A 136 10.76 -7.60 6.12
C GLY A 136 11.09 -6.29 6.84
N ALA A 137 12.36 -5.96 6.94
CA ALA A 137 12.85 -4.78 7.64
C ALA A 137 12.87 -3.54 6.73
N GLY A 138 12.68 -2.37 7.35
CA GLY A 138 12.80 -1.09 6.68
C GLY A 138 11.57 -0.64 5.92
N HIS A 139 11.77 0.29 5.01
CA HIS A 139 10.70 0.90 4.22
C HIS A 139 10.86 0.63 2.72
N ARG A 140 9.80 0.90 1.96
CA ARG A 140 9.78 0.79 0.50
C ARG A 140 9.46 2.12 -0.14
N LYS A 141 10.24 2.50 -1.13
CA LYS A 141 9.88 3.54 -2.10
C LYS A 141 9.16 2.85 -3.25
N LEU A 142 7.97 3.29 -3.56
CA LEU A 142 7.09 2.67 -4.56
C LEU A 142 6.63 3.71 -5.56
N SER A 143 6.60 3.34 -6.84
CA SER A 143 5.97 4.14 -7.88
C SER A 143 5.23 3.28 -8.89
N LEU A 144 4.11 3.81 -9.38
CA LEU A 144 3.33 3.26 -10.50
C LEU A 144 3.28 4.31 -11.61
N ASP A 145 3.68 3.93 -12.79
CA ASP A 145 3.56 4.76 -14.00
C ASP A 145 2.25 4.40 -14.72
N LEU A 146 1.36 5.38 -14.88
CA LEU A 146 0.05 5.15 -15.52
C LEU A 146 0.09 5.13 -17.05
N VAL A 147 1.24 5.38 -17.66
CA VAL A 147 1.40 5.24 -19.11
C VAL A 147 1.50 3.78 -19.54
N ASP A 148 2.29 3.00 -18.80
CA ASP A 148 2.61 1.62 -19.16
C ASP A 148 2.36 0.59 -18.04
N GLY A 149 1.96 1.04 -16.85
CA GLY A 149 1.71 0.19 -15.69
C GLY A 149 2.97 -0.29 -14.98
N ARG A 150 4.13 0.27 -15.31
CA ARG A 150 5.38 -0.11 -14.69
C ARG A 150 5.41 0.27 -13.23
N VAL A 151 5.68 -0.73 -12.39
CA VAL A 151 5.90 -0.53 -10.97
C VAL A 151 7.40 -0.59 -10.68
N LEU A 152 7.91 0.44 -10.01
CA LEU A 152 9.27 0.46 -9.48
C LEU A 152 9.20 0.42 -7.96
N MET A 153 9.98 -0.46 -7.36
CA MET A 153 10.04 -0.61 -5.91
C MET A 153 11.50 -0.75 -5.47
N GLN A 154 11.86 0.02 -4.44
CA GLN A 154 13.14 -0.07 -3.77
C GLN A 154 12.91 -0.27 -2.28
N GLN A 155 13.40 -1.39 -1.75
CA GLN A 155 13.44 -1.60 -0.30
C GLN A 155 14.69 -0.96 0.27
N VAL A 156 14.53 -0.20 1.35
CA VAL A 156 15.60 0.46 2.07
C VAL A 156 15.57 -0.01 3.52
N GLU A 157 16.61 -0.70 3.94
CA GLU A 157 16.78 -1.08 5.33
C GLU A 157 17.31 0.10 6.13
N LEU A 158 16.83 0.24 7.37
CA LEU A 158 17.36 1.25 8.28
C LEU A 158 18.75 0.79 8.76
N PRO A 159 19.72 1.71 8.84
CA PRO A 159 21.03 1.38 9.39
C PRO A 159 20.89 0.92 10.85
N TYR A 160 21.70 -0.06 11.23
CA TYR A 160 21.81 -0.50 12.63
C TYR A 160 22.26 0.67 13.49
N VAL A 161 21.41 1.09 14.43
CA VAL A 161 21.79 2.01 15.50
C VAL A 161 22.06 1.16 16.76
N PRO A 162 23.32 1.02 17.17
CA PRO A 162 23.61 0.29 18.39
C PRO A 162 22.90 0.95 19.59
N PRO A 163 22.43 0.17 20.56
CA PRO A 163 21.84 0.73 21.76
C PRO A 163 22.85 1.67 22.43
N LEU A 164 22.37 2.83 22.88
CA LEU A 164 23.18 3.77 23.64
C LEU A 164 23.78 3.01 24.83
N THR A 165 25.10 2.86 24.84
CA THR A 165 25.81 2.33 26.01
C THR A 165 25.55 3.31 27.15
N ARG A 166 24.91 2.84 28.21
CA ARG A 166 24.82 3.65 29.43
C ARG A 166 26.23 4.00 29.85
N LEU A 167 26.55 5.28 29.83
CA LEU A 167 27.71 5.75 30.54
C LEU A 167 27.44 5.48 32.01
N THR A 168 28.03 4.46 32.55
CA THR A 168 28.09 4.27 34.01
C THR A 168 28.87 5.43 34.60
N PRO A 169 28.39 6.10 35.68
CA PRO A 169 29.10 7.17 36.34
C PRO A 169 30.42 6.71 36.95
#